data_f752f496e132decc5120f18b90dfca31
#
_entry.id   f752f496e132decc5120f18b90dfca31
#
_cell.length_a   1.000
_cell.length_b   1.000
_cell.length_c   1.000
_cell.angle_alpha   90.00
_cell.angle_beta   90.00
_cell.angle_gamma   90.00
#
_symmetry.space_group_name_H-M   'P 1'
#
loop_
_entity.id
_entity.type
_entity.pdbx_description
1 polymer ?
#
loop_
_entity_poly.entity_id
_entity_poly.type
_entity_poly.pdbx_seq_one_letter_code
_entity_poly.pdbx_strand_id
1 'polypeptide(L)'
;KKIIGFFGSKAIYLSTTGKLSRELYSLRQIEEEVNNDLYVIGGMGHASSIALGILESEKKKNIVCLDGDGSLLMHMGQLSLIADKKYKNFYHIVFNNSSHESVGGQPNLYSKINSDQLFKSFGYETIIGINSIEELDKLQLEKINGPAYIDIKVQNFSSSSLPRPSDEIQKYKDLF
;
A
#
# COMPACT_ATOMS: atom_id res chain seq x y z
N LYS A 1 -4.71 7.57 -8.22
CA LYS A 1 -4.21 8.87 -8.72
C LYS A 1 -3.91 9.85 -7.58
N LYS A 2 -4.85 10.21 -6.69
CA LYS A 2 -4.63 11.17 -5.59
C LYS A 2 -3.46 10.79 -4.68
N ILE A 3 -3.30 9.52 -4.32
CA ILE A 3 -2.16 9.03 -3.52
C ILE A 3 -0.83 9.28 -4.23
N ILE A 4 -0.75 9.04 -5.54
CA ILE A 4 0.45 9.32 -6.32
C ILE A 4 0.74 10.81 -6.35
N GLY A 5 -0.27 11.65 -6.56
CA GLY A 5 -0.11 13.10 -6.50
C GLY A 5 0.35 13.61 -5.13
N PHE A 6 -0.06 12.92 -4.05
CA PHE A 6 0.30 13.28 -2.68
C PHE A 6 1.78 12.97 -2.34
N PHE A 7 2.28 11.78 -2.70
CA PHE A 7 3.67 11.39 -2.42
C PHE A 7 4.66 11.74 -3.53
N GLY A 8 4.15 12.03 -4.73
CA GLY A 8 4.94 12.39 -5.91
C GLY A 8 5.60 11.21 -6.62
N SER A 9 6.15 11.46 -7.81
CA SER A 9 6.75 10.44 -8.68
C SER A 9 8.10 9.90 -8.17
N LYS A 10 8.75 10.60 -7.25
CA LYS A 10 10.04 10.16 -6.66
C LYS A 10 9.89 9.09 -5.58
N ALA A 11 8.70 8.91 -5.03
CA ALA A 11 8.43 7.83 -4.08
C ALA A 11 8.53 6.45 -4.75
N ILE A 12 8.85 5.43 -3.99
CA ILE A 12 8.77 4.03 -4.43
C ILE A 12 7.41 3.49 -3.99
N TYR A 13 6.59 3.12 -4.94
CA TYR A 13 5.29 2.51 -4.66
C TYR A 13 5.41 0.99 -4.79
N LEU A 14 5.07 0.32 -3.71
CA LEU A 14 4.97 -1.13 -3.68
C LEU A 14 3.49 -1.51 -3.59
N SER A 15 2.96 -2.20 -4.58
CA SER A 15 1.56 -2.59 -4.59
C SER A 15 1.38 -4.09 -4.38
N THR A 16 0.47 -4.46 -3.46
CA THR A 16 0.10 -5.84 -3.22
C THR A 16 -0.51 -6.48 -4.48
N THR A 17 -0.42 -7.80 -4.58
CA THR A 17 -1.03 -8.55 -5.69
C THR A 17 -2.55 -8.35 -5.76
N GLY A 18 -3.12 -8.45 -6.95
CA GLY A 18 -4.55 -8.34 -7.18
C GLY A 18 -4.96 -7.12 -8.00
N LYS A 19 -6.16 -6.60 -7.75
CA LYS A 19 -6.73 -5.50 -8.53
C LYS A 19 -5.99 -4.17 -8.29
N LEU A 20 -5.53 -3.95 -7.08
CA LEU A 20 -4.79 -2.74 -6.71
C LEU A 20 -3.49 -2.57 -7.55
N SER A 21 -2.71 -3.65 -7.73
CA SER A 21 -1.56 -3.64 -8.63
C SER A 21 -1.95 -3.32 -10.08
N ARG A 22 -3.07 -3.87 -10.54
CA ARG A 22 -3.54 -3.62 -11.90
C ARG A 22 -4.01 -2.18 -12.10
N GLU A 23 -4.67 -1.60 -11.12
CA GLU A 23 -5.09 -0.19 -11.15
C GLU A 23 -3.88 0.75 -11.16
N LEU A 24 -2.88 0.50 -10.31
CA LEU A 24 -1.65 1.28 -10.30
C LEU A 24 -0.93 1.16 -11.65
N TYR A 25 -0.79 -0.06 -12.17
CA TYR A 25 -0.16 -0.33 -13.47
C TYR A 25 -0.88 0.37 -14.62
N SER A 26 -2.22 0.24 -14.68
CA SER A 26 -3.04 0.91 -15.69
C SER A 26 -2.89 2.43 -15.64
N LEU A 27 -2.85 3.01 -14.44
CA LEU A 27 -2.67 4.44 -14.26
C LEU A 27 -1.30 4.91 -14.79
N ARG A 28 -0.23 4.16 -14.54
CA ARG A 28 1.12 4.47 -15.03
C ARG A 28 1.25 4.36 -16.52
N GLN A 29 0.55 3.41 -17.14
CA GLN A 29 0.51 3.30 -18.62
C GLN A 29 -0.15 4.54 -19.27
N ILE A 30 -1.16 5.12 -18.61
CA ILE A 30 -1.85 6.33 -19.10
C ILE A 30 -0.96 7.58 -18.97
N GLU A 31 -0.20 7.66 -17.86
CA GLU A 31 0.61 8.85 -17.54
C GLU A 31 1.98 8.83 -18.22
N GLU A 32 2.39 7.71 -18.84
CA GLU A 32 3.69 7.51 -19.54
C GLU A 32 4.90 7.93 -18.68
N GLU A 33 4.75 7.92 -17.35
CA GLU A 33 5.80 8.36 -16.43
C GLU A 33 6.81 7.24 -16.15
N VAL A 34 8.09 7.59 -16.15
CA VAL A 34 9.13 6.73 -15.56
C VAL A 34 8.90 6.67 -14.06
N ASN A 35 8.73 5.47 -13.53
CA ASN A 35 8.43 5.25 -12.13
C ASN A 35 9.29 4.13 -11.53
N ASN A 36 9.34 4.09 -10.20
CA ASN A 36 10.01 3.06 -9.42
C ASN A 36 8.97 2.14 -8.75
N ASP A 37 7.86 1.88 -9.41
CA ASP A 37 6.79 1.05 -8.87
C ASP A 37 7.18 -0.43 -8.88
N LEU A 38 6.84 -1.13 -7.80
CA LEU A 38 7.04 -2.56 -7.66
C LEU A 38 5.71 -3.26 -7.46
N TYR A 39 5.40 -4.18 -8.34
CA TYR A 39 4.16 -4.95 -8.33
C TYR A 39 4.41 -6.34 -7.76
N VAL A 40 3.80 -6.65 -6.61
CA VAL A 40 3.93 -7.99 -6.02
C VAL A 40 3.10 -8.99 -6.83
N ILE A 41 3.77 -9.98 -7.39
CA ILE A 41 3.14 -11.03 -8.19
C ILE A 41 3.11 -12.32 -7.36
N GLY A 42 1.91 -12.82 -7.06
CA GLY A 42 1.71 -14.09 -6.35
C GLY A 42 1.99 -14.08 -4.85
N GLY A 43 2.61 -13.03 -4.32
CA GLY A 43 2.98 -12.90 -2.91
C GLY A 43 1.96 -12.14 -2.06
N MET A 44 0.67 -12.49 -2.13
CA MET A 44 -0.37 -11.81 -1.35
C MET A 44 -0.05 -11.85 0.15
N GLY A 45 -0.18 -10.70 0.81
CA GLY A 45 0.15 -10.53 2.23
C GLY A 45 1.62 -10.20 2.53
N HIS A 46 2.51 -10.20 1.52
CA HIS A 46 3.94 -9.97 1.72
C HIS A 46 4.40 -8.57 1.27
N ALA A 47 3.51 -7.71 0.82
CA ALA A 47 3.87 -6.37 0.35
C ALA A 47 4.66 -5.59 1.41
N SER A 48 4.19 -5.57 2.65
CA SER A 48 4.87 -4.88 3.74
C SER A 48 6.22 -5.51 4.11
N SER A 49 6.40 -6.84 3.97
CA SER A 49 7.72 -7.49 4.15
C SER A 49 8.72 -7.08 3.08
N ILE A 50 8.27 -6.98 1.83
CA ILE A 50 9.12 -6.52 0.72
C ILE A 50 9.47 -5.04 0.94
N ALA A 51 8.49 -4.23 1.36
CA ALA A 51 8.74 -2.83 1.72
C ALA A 51 9.80 -2.69 2.82
N LEU A 52 9.79 -3.57 3.82
CA LEU A 52 10.82 -3.60 4.86
C LEU A 52 12.21 -3.84 4.26
N GLY A 53 12.34 -4.78 3.33
CA GLY A 53 13.62 -5.05 2.64
C GLY A 53 14.10 -3.82 1.87
N ILE A 54 13.22 -3.10 1.20
CA ILE A 54 13.56 -1.85 0.50
C ILE A 54 14.00 -0.76 1.51
N LEU A 55 13.29 -0.63 2.62
CA LEU A 55 13.59 0.34 3.68
C LEU A 55 14.96 0.12 4.33
N GLU A 56 15.50 -1.10 4.34
CA GLU A 56 16.85 -1.38 4.83
C GLU A 56 17.92 -0.77 3.91
N SER A 57 17.69 -0.72 2.61
CA SER A 57 18.64 -0.20 1.61
C SER A 57 18.37 1.25 1.21
N GLU A 58 17.09 1.66 1.08
CA GLU A 58 16.71 3.00 0.62
C GLU A 58 16.23 3.86 1.80
N LYS A 59 17.06 4.83 2.20
CA LYS A 59 16.79 5.68 3.37
C LYS A 59 16.24 7.07 3.02
N LYS A 60 16.31 7.47 1.75
CA LYS A 60 16.00 8.84 1.33
C LYS A 60 14.63 9.00 0.68
N LYS A 61 14.19 7.98 -0.04
CA LYS A 61 12.90 8.02 -0.73
C LYS A 61 11.76 7.59 0.18
N ASN A 62 10.59 8.14 -0.03
CA ASN A 62 9.38 7.65 0.60
C ASN A 62 9.03 6.27 0.02
N ILE A 63 8.76 5.31 0.89
CA ILE A 63 8.29 3.97 0.53
C ILE A 63 6.80 3.90 0.85
N VAL A 64 6.00 3.79 -0.20
CA VAL A 64 4.54 3.77 -0.12
C VAL A 64 4.05 2.36 -0.41
N CYS A 65 3.70 1.63 0.63
CA CYS A 65 3.15 0.29 0.52
C CYS A 65 1.63 0.39 0.34
N LEU A 66 1.16 0.05 -0.86
CA LEU A 66 -0.26 0.00 -1.20
C LEU A 66 -0.76 -1.43 -0.98
N ASP A 67 -1.58 -1.61 0.04
CA ASP A 67 -2.10 -2.93 0.43
C ASP A 67 -3.62 -2.96 0.42
N GLY A 68 -4.19 -4.15 0.41
CA GLY A 68 -5.61 -4.38 0.59
C GLY A 68 -5.89 -5.00 1.96
N ASP A 69 -7.05 -4.73 2.52
CA ASP A 69 -7.47 -5.26 3.82
C ASP A 69 -7.40 -6.79 3.89
N GLY A 70 -7.84 -7.49 2.84
CA GLY A 70 -7.76 -8.95 2.75
C GLY A 70 -6.32 -9.47 2.64
N SER A 71 -5.44 -8.76 1.95
CA SER A 71 -4.02 -9.08 1.84
C SER A 71 -3.31 -8.88 3.18
N LEU A 72 -3.57 -7.75 3.82
CA LEU A 72 -3.02 -7.42 5.13
C LEU A 72 -3.31 -8.50 6.18
N LEU A 73 -4.54 -9.02 6.22
CA LEU A 73 -4.95 -10.07 7.16
C LEU A 73 -4.11 -11.33 7.08
N MET A 74 -3.50 -11.62 5.92
CA MET A 74 -2.79 -12.89 5.71
C MET A 74 -1.48 -12.97 6.51
N HIS A 75 -0.78 -11.85 6.72
CA HIS A 75 0.55 -11.83 7.35
C HIS A 75 0.78 -10.61 8.25
N MET A 76 -0.17 -10.29 9.13
CA MET A 76 -0.11 -9.11 10.01
C MET A 76 1.07 -9.13 11.00
N GLY A 77 1.57 -10.28 11.38
CA GLY A 77 2.64 -10.39 12.38
C GLY A 77 3.93 -9.66 12.01
N GLN A 78 4.25 -9.54 10.74
CA GLN A 78 5.43 -8.82 10.24
C GLN A 78 5.38 -7.30 10.49
N LEU A 79 4.20 -6.73 10.72
CA LEU A 79 4.05 -5.30 10.95
C LEU A 79 4.76 -4.82 12.22
N SER A 80 4.93 -5.70 13.21
CA SER A 80 5.69 -5.42 14.40
C SER A 80 7.16 -5.13 14.12
N LEU A 81 7.76 -5.83 13.15
CA LEU A 81 9.15 -5.60 12.73
C LEU A 81 9.33 -4.23 12.06
N ILE A 82 8.37 -3.83 11.23
CA ILE A 82 8.39 -2.53 10.55
C ILE A 82 8.29 -1.40 11.57
N ALA A 83 7.39 -1.55 12.54
CA ALA A 83 7.15 -0.56 13.58
C ALA A 83 8.36 -0.43 14.52
N ASP A 84 9.01 -1.54 14.89
CA ASP A 84 10.21 -1.55 15.72
C ASP A 84 11.35 -0.72 15.11
N LYS A 85 11.53 -0.80 13.80
CA LYS A 85 12.56 -0.06 13.05
C LYS A 85 12.30 1.45 12.94
N LYS A 86 11.07 1.90 13.17
CA LYS A 86 10.66 3.33 13.19
C LYS A 86 11.07 4.11 11.93
N TYR A 87 10.92 3.52 10.74
CA TYR A 87 11.24 4.19 9.48
C TYR A 87 10.33 5.39 9.22
N LYS A 88 10.89 6.60 9.25
CA LYS A 88 10.16 7.86 9.04
C LYS A 88 9.62 8.03 7.63
N ASN A 89 10.20 7.33 6.67
CA ASN A 89 9.84 7.36 5.26
C ASN A 89 8.95 6.19 4.82
N PHE A 90 8.30 5.49 5.76
CA PHE A 90 7.40 4.37 5.47
C PHE A 90 5.93 4.75 5.64
N TYR A 91 5.14 4.52 4.60
CA TYR A 91 3.71 4.80 4.55
C TYR A 91 2.96 3.56 4.10
N HIS A 92 2.22 2.93 5.01
CA HIS A 92 1.40 1.76 4.75
C HIS A 92 -0.05 2.20 4.51
N ILE A 93 -0.49 2.16 3.27
CA ILE A 93 -1.82 2.57 2.86
C ILE A 93 -2.65 1.33 2.57
N VAL A 94 -3.72 1.15 3.31
CA VAL A 94 -4.63 0.02 3.19
C VAL A 94 -5.94 0.47 2.53
N PHE A 95 -6.25 -0.08 1.37
CA PHE A 95 -7.52 0.10 0.72
C PHE A 95 -8.51 -0.93 1.25
N ASN A 96 -9.47 -0.45 2.03
CA ASN A 96 -10.39 -1.25 2.81
C ASN A 96 -11.77 -1.25 2.15
N ASN A 97 -12.10 -2.35 1.47
CA ASN A 97 -13.44 -2.62 0.94
C ASN A 97 -14.16 -3.73 1.70
N SER A 98 -13.57 -4.25 2.79
CA SER A 98 -14.10 -5.36 3.61
C SER A 98 -14.38 -6.65 2.84
N SER A 99 -13.64 -6.88 1.73
CA SER A 99 -13.90 -7.97 0.80
C SER A 99 -12.62 -8.55 0.20
N HIS A 100 -12.64 -9.85 -0.11
CA HIS A 100 -11.64 -10.52 -0.93
C HIS A 100 -12.00 -10.41 -2.42
N GLU A 101 -12.08 -9.20 -2.94
CA GLU A 101 -12.62 -8.91 -4.27
C GLU A 101 -11.88 -9.65 -5.40
N SER A 102 -10.58 -9.84 -5.30
CA SER A 102 -9.76 -10.49 -6.34
C SER A 102 -9.99 -12.00 -6.47
N VAL A 103 -10.66 -12.63 -5.48
CA VAL A 103 -10.84 -14.09 -5.40
C VAL A 103 -12.29 -14.50 -5.13
N GLY A 104 -13.27 -13.68 -5.53
CA GLY A 104 -14.69 -14.04 -5.49
C GLY A 104 -15.57 -13.10 -4.68
N GLY A 105 -15.02 -12.06 -4.06
CA GLY A 105 -15.80 -10.99 -3.42
C GLY A 105 -16.38 -11.38 -2.04
N GLN A 106 -15.88 -12.44 -1.41
CA GLN A 106 -16.33 -12.83 -0.08
C GLN A 106 -15.99 -11.76 0.95
N PRO A 107 -16.86 -11.49 1.93
CA PRO A 107 -16.55 -10.60 3.05
C PRO A 107 -15.32 -11.10 3.82
N ASN A 108 -14.47 -10.20 4.24
CA ASN A 108 -13.37 -10.51 5.13
C ASN A 108 -13.64 -10.03 6.57
N LEU A 109 -12.78 -10.42 7.50
CA LEU A 109 -12.95 -10.10 8.92
C LEU A 109 -12.24 -8.80 9.33
N TYR A 110 -11.67 -8.06 8.40
CA TYR A 110 -10.93 -6.85 8.71
C TYR A 110 -11.80 -5.80 9.42
N SER A 111 -13.06 -5.67 9.03
CA SER A 111 -14.03 -4.78 9.69
C SER A 111 -14.35 -5.12 11.15
N LYS A 112 -13.96 -6.31 11.63
CA LYS A 112 -14.11 -6.74 13.03
C LYS A 112 -12.89 -6.40 13.89
N ILE A 113 -11.81 -5.95 13.27
CA ILE A 113 -10.57 -5.58 13.95
C ILE A 113 -10.58 -4.09 14.21
N ASN A 114 -10.24 -3.68 15.41
CA ASN A 114 -9.90 -2.29 15.68
C ASN A 114 -8.48 -2.04 15.15
N SER A 115 -8.38 -1.69 13.86
CA SER A 115 -7.11 -1.49 13.18
C SER A 115 -6.28 -0.38 13.81
N ASP A 116 -6.90 0.70 14.25
CA ASP A 116 -6.21 1.84 14.88
C ASP A 116 -5.47 1.42 16.15
N GLN A 117 -6.15 0.68 17.04
CA GLN A 117 -5.52 0.16 18.24
C GLN A 117 -4.44 -0.86 17.94
N LEU A 118 -4.66 -1.71 16.93
CA LEU A 118 -3.71 -2.73 16.53
C LEU A 118 -2.41 -2.11 16.00
N PHE A 119 -2.49 -1.18 15.06
CA PHE A 119 -1.32 -0.51 14.51
C PHE A 119 -0.59 0.36 15.54
N LYS A 120 -1.34 1.00 16.44
CA LYS A 120 -0.77 1.70 17.59
C LYS A 120 0.00 0.74 18.51
N SER A 121 -0.54 -0.44 18.77
CA SER A 121 0.11 -1.47 19.61
C SER A 121 1.40 -2.01 18.95
N PHE A 122 1.46 -2.08 17.64
CA PHE A 122 2.69 -2.42 16.93
C PHE A 122 3.75 -1.30 17.01
N GLY A 123 3.35 -0.05 17.25
CA GLY A 123 4.27 1.08 17.36
C GLY A 123 4.30 2.01 16.16
N TYR A 124 3.27 2.00 15.30
CA TYR A 124 3.13 3.01 14.25
C TYR A 124 2.94 4.39 14.86
N GLU A 125 3.63 5.40 14.32
CA GLU A 125 3.58 6.77 14.85
C GLU A 125 2.32 7.52 14.42
N THR A 126 1.96 7.39 13.16
CA THR A 126 0.78 8.05 12.60
C THR A 126 -0.26 7.02 12.19
N ILE A 127 -1.49 7.23 12.62
CA ILE A 127 -2.63 6.37 12.29
C ILE A 127 -3.77 7.26 11.81
N ILE A 128 -4.22 7.05 10.57
CA ILE A 128 -5.22 7.88 9.91
C ILE A 128 -6.28 6.98 9.27
N GLY A 129 -7.55 7.20 9.62
CA GLY A 129 -8.70 6.66 8.91
C GLY A 129 -9.25 7.69 7.93
N ILE A 130 -9.56 7.28 6.70
CA ILE A 130 -10.12 8.12 5.63
C ILE A 130 -11.39 7.46 5.12
N ASN A 131 -12.51 8.15 5.26
CA ASN A 131 -13.83 7.63 4.89
C ASN A 131 -14.43 8.34 3.67
N SER A 132 -13.82 9.44 3.23
CA SER A 132 -14.29 10.20 2.08
C SER A 132 -13.15 10.82 1.29
N ILE A 133 -13.46 11.26 0.07
CA ILE A 133 -12.49 11.91 -0.81
C ILE A 133 -12.08 13.29 -0.27
N GLU A 134 -13.00 13.97 0.41
CA GLU A 134 -12.76 15.27 1.03
C GLU A 134 -11.80 15.17 2.22
N GLU A 135 -11.83 14.05 2.96
CA GLU A 135 -10.86 13.76 4.02
C GLU A 135 -9.47 13.49 3.42
N LEU A 136 -9.42 12.74 2.31
CA LEU A 136 -8.17 12.49 1.59
C LEU A 136 -7.53 13.79 1.07
N ASP A 137 -8.36 14.74 0.57
CA ASP A 137 -7.89 16.01 0.06
C ASP A 137 -7.35 16.95 1.14
N LYS A 138 -7.70 16.72 2.40
CA LYS A 138 -7.21 17.50 3.56
C LYS A 138 -5.92 16.99 4.14
N LEU A 139 -5.40 15.85 3.67
CA LEU A 139 -4.12 15.33 4.14
C LEU A 139 -2.98 16.29 3.80
N GLN A 140 -2.03 16.40 4.73
CA GLN A 140 -0.80 17.17 4.58
C GLN A 140 0.39 16.27 4.88
N LEU A 141 1.16 15.91 3.85
CA LEU A 141 2.25 14.94 3.97
C LEU A 141 3.29 15.34 5.02
N GLU A 142 3.60 16.62 5.09
CA GLU A 142 4.55 17.19 6.04
C GLU A 142 4.16 17.00 7.53
N LYS A 143 2.89 16.66 7.77
CA LYS A 143 2.37 16.35 9.11
C LYS A 143 2.31 14.85 9.41
N ILE A 144 2.65 14.00 8.44
CA ILE A 144 2.59 12.55 8.57
C ILE A 144 3.98 12.00 8.79
N ASN A 145 4.25 11.53 9.99
CA ASN A 145 5.51 10.86 10.33
C ASN A 145 5.36 9.34 10.20
N GLY A 146 6.28 8.72 9.46
CA GLY A 146 6.33 7.26 9.42
C GLY A 146 6.98 6.63 10.67
N PRO A 147 6.76 5.36 10.92
CA PRO A 147 5.89 4.50 10.14
C PRO A 147 4.43 4.92 10.28
N ALA A 148 3.79 5.21 9.14
CA ALA A 148 2.41 5.66 9.11
C ALA A 148 1.48 4.57 8.57
N TYR A 149 0.33 4.40 9.21
CA TYR A 149 -0.75 3.58 8.73
C TYR A 149 -1.92 4.46 8.31
N ILE A 150 -2.41 4.26 7.09
CA ILE A 150 -3.51 5.03 6.50
C ILE A 150 -4.56 4.05 5.98
N ASP A 151 -5.70 3.95 6.65
CA ASP A 151 -6.85 3.14 6.22
C ASP A 151 -7.77 3.98 5.35
N ILE A 152 -7.94 3.61 4.10
CA ILE A 152 -8.83 4.30 3.16
C ILE A 152 -10.01 3.40 2.85
N LYS A 153 -11.19 3.79 3.29
CA LYS A 153 -12.42 3.10 2.91
C LYS A 153 -12.72 3.33 1.44
N VAL A 154 -12.89 2.24 0.72
CA VAL A 154 -13.22 2.25 -0.70
C VAL A 154 -14.45 1.39 -0.97
N GLN A 155 -15.12 1.66 -2.08
CA GLN A 155 -16.24 0.84 -2.54
C GLN A 155 -15.74 -0.50 -3.09
N ASN A 156 -16.56 -1.53 -2.95
CA ASN A 156 -16.31 -2.85 -3.53
C ASN A 156 -16.63 -2.81 -5.04
N PHE A 157 -15.80 -2.11 -5.79
CA PHE A 157 -15.94 -1.95 -7.24
C PHE A 157 -14.59 -1.80 -7.90
N SER A 158 -14.36 -2.56 -8.96
CA SER A 158 -13.19 -2.40 -9.84
C SER A 158 -13.59 -2.64 -11.29
N SER A 159 -12.86 -2.03 -12.21
CA SER A 159 -13.03 -2.31 -13.64
C SER A 159 -12.72 -3.78 -13.94
N SER A 160 -13.55 -4.40 -14.78
CA SER A 160 -13.36 -5.79 -15.24
C SER A 160 -12.18 -5.94 -16.21
N SER A 161 -11.72 -4.86 -16.82
CA SER A 161 -10.74 -4.86 -17.91
C SER A 161 -9.33 -4.37 -17.53
N LEU A 162 -8.96 -4.41 -16.25
CA LEU A 162 -7.65 -3.96 -15.79
C LEU A 162 -6.53 -4.90 -16.31
N PRO A 163 -5.51 -4.36 -17.00
CA PRO A 163 -4.37 -5.14 -17.47
C PRO A 163 -3.58 -5.70 -16.29
N ARG A 164 -2.90 -6.82 -16.51
CA ARG A 164 -1.95 -7.35 -15.54
C ARG A 164 -0.60 -6.65 -15.73
N PRO A 165 0.12 -6.33 -14.62
CA PRO A 165 1.50 -5.92 -14.74
C PRO A 165 2.29 -6.97 -15.53
N SER A 166 2.96 -6.54 -16.59
CA SER A 166 3.75 -7.38 -17.47
C SER A 166 5.25 -7.13 -17.35
N ASP A 167 5.64 -6.32 -16.36
CA ASP A 167 7.04 -5.97 -16.15
C ASP A 167 7.84 -7.22 -15.81
N GLU A 168 8.94 -7.39 -16.49
CA GLU A 168 9.81 -8.53 -16.29
C GLU A 168 10.47 -8.47 -14.90
N ILE A 169 10.57 -9.60 -14.24
CA ILE A 169 11.24 -9.72 -12.93
C ILE A 169 12.68 -9.18 -13.01
N GLN A 170 13.31 -9.22 -14.18
CA GLN A 170 14.66 -8.68 -14.41
C GLN A 170 14.72 -7.16 -14.15
N LYS A 171 13.70 -6.39 -14.56
CA LYS A 171 13.62 -4.95 -14.29
C LYS A 171 13.70 -4.62 -12.79
N TYR A 172 13.14 -5.49 -11.95
CA TYR A 172 13.19 -5.29 -10.50
C TYR A 172 14.57 -5.59 -9.90
N LYS A 173 15.34 -6.52 -10.50
CA LYS A 173 16.72 -6.80 -10.06
C LYS A 173 17.66 -5.62 -10.32
N ASP A 174 17.39 -4.84 -11.36
CA ASP A 174 18.21 -3.69 -11.74
C ASP A 174 17.87 -2.42 -10.94
N LEU A 175 16.77 -2.45 -10.15
CA LEU A 175 16.33 -1.34 -9.30
C LEU A 175 16.90 -1.41 -7.87
N PHE A 176 17.40 -2.57 -7.45
CA PHE A 176 17.89 -2.87 -6.10
C PHE A 176 19.23 -3.63 -6.14
#